data_3185916da8c28effddf8721d2b29b715
#
_entry.id   3185916da8c28effddf8721d2b29b715
#
_cell.length_a   1.000
_cell.length_b   1.000
_cell.length_c   1.000
_cell.angle_alpha   90.00
_cell.angle_beta   90.00
_cell.angle_gamma   90.00
#
_symmetry.space_group_name_H-M   'P 1'
#
loop_
_entity.id
_entity.type
_entity.pdbx_description
1 polymer ?
#
loop_
_entity_poly.entity_id
_entity_poly.type
_entity_poly.pdbx_seq_one_letter_code
_entity_poly.pdbx_strand_id
1 'polypeptide(L)'
;MKGVVMFPDKVLRKKIEPVKKIDKKTLREIEELKIILQESENGAGLAAPQIGVNKSFFGIKEKGGVRMLINPKLIAVYGEKVYPKMVDNEGKESDFLEGCLSFPDLFGTVKRYLKIEAEWEEVKNGKLESRNKTMMGFEAILWQHEYDHLLGILFVDHIKEDGGKLYLWKGEEKKKISIDEVLKKEK
;
A
#
# COMPACT_ATOMS: atom_id res chain seq x y z
N MET A 1 6.68 10.64 -17.68
CA MET A 1 6.48 10.11 -16.31
C MET A 1 6.67 8.61 -16.35
N LYS A 2 7.31 8.04 -15.33
CA LYS A 2 7.32 6.58 -15.14
C LYS A 2 5.90 6.15 -14.76
N GLY A 3 5.42 5.05 -15.32
CA GLY A 3 4.16 4.46 -14.90
C GLY A 3 4.33 3.63 -13.62
N VAL A 4 3.23 3.10 -13.09
CA VAL A 4 3.27 2.14 -11.99
C VAL A 4 3.91 0.83 -12.47
N VAL A 5 4.87 0.34 -11.70
CA VAL A 5 5.54 -0.95 -11.93
C VAL A 5 4.57 -2.08 -11.64
N MET A 6 4.43 -2.99 -12.59
CA MET A 6 3.51 -4.12 -12.50
C MET A 6 4.20 -5.39 -11.99
N PHE A 7 3.50 -6.18 -11.23
CA PHE A 7 3.90 -7.54 -10.91
C PHE A 7 4.00 -8.37 -12.21
N PRO A 8 5.05 -9.21 -12.41
CA PRO A 8 6.01 -9.69 -11.40
C PRO A 8 7.39 -9.01 -11.42
N ASP A 9 7.48 -7.70 -11.66
CA ASP A 9 8.78 -7.03 -11.65
C ASP A 9 9.48 -7.21 -10.29
N LYS A 10 10.75 -7.64 -10.33
CA LYS A 10 11.56 -7.92 -9.14
C LYS A 10 11.83 -6.70 -8.27
N VAL A 11 11.65 -5.48 -8.79
CA VAL A 11 11.80 -4.26 -7.98
C VAL A 11 10.78 -4.19 -6.84
N LEU A 12 9.58 -4.77 -7.01
CA LEU A 12 8.54 -4.84 -6.00
C LEU A 12 8.90 -5.74 -4.80
N ARG A 13 9.95 -6.55 -4.94
CA ARG A 13 10.42 -7.49 -3.89
C ARG A 13 11.66 -7.00 -3.15
N LYS A 14 12.19 -5.85 -3.54
CA LYS A 14 13.40 -5.32 -2.92
C LYS A 14 13.08 -4.67 -1.58
N LYS A 15 13.91 -4.96 -0.57
CA LYS A 15 13.94 -4.18 0.66
C LYS A 15 14.48 -2.79 0.35
N ILE A 16 13.79 -1.78 0.83
CA ILE A 16 14.03 -0.37 0.49
C ILE A 16 14.98 0.29 1.49
N GLU A 17 15.77 1.25 1.00
CA GLU A 17 16.70 2.03 1.82
C GLU A 17 16.03 3.27 2.43
N PRO A 18 16.39 3.64 3.67
CA PRO A 18 15.88 4.86 4.28
C PRO A 18 16.34 6.11 3.52
N VAL A 19 15.49 7.12 3.49
CA VAL A 19 15.82 8.47 3.00
C VAL A 19 16.71 9.16 4.02
N LYS A 20 18.01 9.32 3.72
CA LYS A 20 18.97 9.94 4.65
C LYS A 20 19.01 11.46 4.53
N LYS A 21 18.65 12.01 3.38
CA LYS A 21 18.66 13.46 3.09
C LYS A 21 17.62 13.83 2.03
N ILE A 22 17.12 15.03 2.12
CA ILE A 22 16.22 15.62 1.12
C ILE A 22 17.05 16.45 0.14
N ASP A 23 17.51 15.81 -0.91
CA ASP A 23 18.17 16.46 -2.04
C ASP A 23 17.19 16.68 -3.21
N LYS A 24 17.65 17.40 -4.25
CA LYS A 24 16.83 17.69 -5.45
C LYS A 24 16.30 16.43 -6.13
N LYS A 25 17.07 15.33 -6.10
CA LYS A 25 16.64 14.04 -6.68
C LYS A 25 15.51 13.45 -5.87
N THR A 26 15.66 13.38 -4.55
CA THR A 26 14.65 12.86 -3.63
C THR A 26 13.34 13.65 -3.71
N LEU A 27 13.42 14.99 -3.77
CA LEU A 27 12.23 15.83 -3.95
C LEU A 27 11.49 15.55 -5.25
N ARG A 28 12.22 15.35 -6.36
CA ARG A 28 11.60 14.99 -7.65
C ARG A 28 10.90 13.63 -7.60
N GLU A 29 11.53 12.63 -6.97
CA GLU A 29 10.96 11.28 -6.81
C GLU A 29 9.69 11.31 -5.94
N ILE A 30 9.68 12.10 -4.87
CA ILE A 30 8.51 12.32 -4.02
C ILE A 30 7.38 12.98 -4.80
N GLU A 31 7.69 14.05 -5.56
CA GLU A 31 6.68 14.76 -6.35
C GLU A 31 6.15 13.90 -7.51
N GLU A 32 7.01 13.10 -8.16
CA GLU A 32 6.59 12.15 -9.20
C GLU A 32 5.58 11.14 -8.64
N LEU A 33 5.85 10.54 -7.47
CA LEU A 33 4.91 9.61 -6.82
C LEU A 33 3.60 10.30 -6.49
N LYS A 34 3.66 11.50 -5.94
CA LYS A 34 2.48 12.28 -5.57
C LYS A 34 1.59 12.58 -6.77
N ILE A 35 2.17 12.96 -7.91
CA ILE A 35 1.43 13.21 -9.16
C ILE A 35 0.77 11.92 -9.65
N ILE A 36 1.53 10.81 -9.75
CA ILE A 36 0.99 9.52 -10.19
C ILE A 36 -0.17 9.07 -9.32
N LEU A 37 -0.03 9.20 -7.99
CA LEU A 37 -1.11 8.83 -7.08
C LEU A 37 -2.32 9.79 -7.20
N GLN A 38 -2.11 11.08 -7.37
CA GLN A 38 -3.18 12.06 -7.57
C GLN A 38 -4.00 11.77 -8.84
N GLU A 39 -3.33 11.44 -9.94
CA GLU A 39 -3.94 11.14 -11.23
C GLU A 39 -4.61 9.74 -11.28
N SER A 40 -4.25 8.84 -10.36
CA SER A 40 -4.86 7.52 -10.27
C SER A 40 -6.31 7.61 -9.79
N GLU A 41 -7.27 7.13 -10.56
CA GLU A 41 -8.69 7.13 -10.17
C GLU A 41 -8.97 6.23 -8.96
N ASN A 42 -8.34 5.05 -8.92
CA ASN A 42 -8.65 3.99 -7.94
C ASN A 42 -7.56 3.81 -6.87
N GLY A 43 -6.44 4.53 -6.96
CA GLY A 43 -5.35 4.41 -5.98
C GLY A 43 -5.66 5.20 -4.71
N ALA A 44 -5.65 4.54 -3.56
CA ALA A 44 -5.73 5.18 -2.24
C ALA A 44 -4.34 5.46 -1.67
N GLY A 45 -3.34 4.63 -2.02
CA GLY A 45 -1.95 4.77 -1.67
C GLY A 45 -1.02 4.32 -2.80
N LEU A 46 0.26 4.68 -2.70
CA LEU A 46 1.31 4.30 -3.63
C LEU A 46 2.67 4.38 -2.95
N ALA A 47 3.47 3.33 -3.05
CA ALA A 47 4.81 3.26 -2.45
C ALA A 47 5.93 3.46 -3.48
N ALA A 48 7.07 3.97 -3.03
CA ALA A 48 8.22 4.26 -3.89
C ALA A 48 8.70 3.09 -4.77
N PRO A 49 8.72 1.82 -4.31
CA PRO A 49 9.04 0.68 -5.18
C PRO A 49 8.11 0.55 -6.39
N GLN A 50 6.85 0.94 -6.25
CA GLN A 50 5.87 0.87 -7.33
C GLN A 50 6.10 1.90 -8.45
N ILE A 51 6.99 2.86 -8.24
CA ILE A 51 7.50 3.76 -9.29
C ILE A 51 8.99 3.50 -9.60
N GLY A 52 9.53 2.36 -9.17
CA GLY A 52 10.91 1.95 -9.40
C GLY A 52 11.95 2.72 -8.58
N VAL A 53 11.57 3.32 -7.47
CA VAL A 53 12.43 4.10 -6.56
C VAL A 53 12.79 3.27 -5.33
N ASN A 54 14.11 3.09 -5.08
CA ASN A 54 14.65 2.35 -3.93
C ASN A 54 14.84 3.25 -2.71
N LYS A 55 13.74 3.86 -2.23
CA LYS A 55 13.74 4.74 -1.05
C LYS A 55 12.51 4.51 -0.20
N SER A 56 12.65 4.70 1.11
CA SER A 56 11.59 4.44 2.09
C SER A 56 10.61 5.60 2.18
N PHE A 57 9.63 5.66 1.28
CA PHE A 57 8.48 6.56 1.37
C PHE A 57 7.28 6.02 0.60
N PHE A 58 6.10 6.46 0.99
CA PHE A 58 4.85 6.24 0.27
C PHE A 58 3.91 7.44 0.41
N GLY A 59 2.93 7.52 -0.45
CA GLY A 59 1.86 8.51 -0.42
C GLY A 59 0.52 7.89 -0.08
N ILE A 60 -0.32 8.63 0.61
CA ILE A 60 -1.73 8.27 0.89
C ILE A 60 -2.61 9.43 0.44
N LYS A 61 -3.69 9.14 -0.29
CA LYS A 61 -4.72 10.11 -0.62
C LYS A 61 -5.54 10.48 0.61
N GLU A 62 -5.73 11.78 0.81
CA GLU A 62 -6.55 12.33 1.86
C GLU A 62 -7.46 13.43 1.31
N LYS A 63 -8.40 13.88 2.14
CA LYS A 63 -9.26 15.02 1.80
C LYS A 63 -8.39 16.29 1.70
N GLY A 64 -8.03 16.67 0.47
CA GLY A 64 -7.18 17.84 0.20
C GLY A 64 -5.85 17.54 -0.49
N GLY A 65 -5.58 16.28 -0.83
CA GLY A 65 -4.40 15.92 -1.62
C GLY A 65 -3.74 14.61 -1.21
N VAL A 66 -2.43 14.53 -1.42
CA VAL A 66 -1.62 13.36 -1.06
C VAL A 66 -0.68 13.73 0.07
N ARG A 67 -0.79 13.01 1.19
CA ARG A 67 0.21 13.04 2.27
C ARG A 67 1.35 12.10 1.91
N MET A 68 2.59 12.60 2.03
CA MET A 68 3.80 11.80 1.85
C MET A 68 4.37 11.40 3.21
N LEU A 69 4.58 10.10 3.40
CA LEU A 69 5.16 9.53 4.60
C LEU A 69 6.56 9.00 4.28
N ILE A 70 7.58 9.61 4.87
CA ILE A 70 9.00 9.31 4.63
C ILE A 70 9.53 8.53 5.83
N ASN A 71 10.35 7.50 5.57
CA ASN A 71 10.92 6.64 6.60
C ASN A 71 9.87 6.11 7.61
N PRO A 72 8.72 5.61 7.14
CA PRO A 72 7.67 5.15 8.05
C PRO A 72 8.16 3.96 8.89
N LYS A 73 7.65 3.90 10.12
CA LYS A 73 7.91 2.81 11.07
C LYS A 73 6.61 2.41 11.75
N LEU A 74 6.36 1.12 11.81
CA LEU A 74 5.30 0.57 12.64
C LEU A 74 5.81 0.49 14.08
N ILE A 75 5.17 1.21 15.00
CA ILE A 75 5.59 1.31 16.41
C ILE A 75 4.86 0.28 17.25
N ALA A 76 3.52 0.20 17.10
CA ALA A 76 2.70 -0.75 17.83
C ALA A 76 1.51 -1.23 17.00
N VAL A 77 1.02 -2.41 17.35
CA VAL A 77 -0.22 -2.98 16.83
C VAL A 77 -1.13 -3.32 18.01
N TYR A 78 -2.43 -3.23 17.81
CA TYR A 78 -3.42 -3.48 18.85
C TYR A 78 -4.43 -4.52 18.41
N GLY A 79 -4.71 -5.48 19.27
CA GLY A 79 -5.58 -6.61 19.00
C GLY A 79 -4.93 -7.67 18.11
N GLU A 80 -5.75 -8.45 17.44
CA GLU A 80 -5.32 -9.50 16.50
C GLU A 80 -5.52 -9.07 15.05
N LYS A 81 -4.80 -9.71 14.13
CA LYS A 81 -5.08 -9.61 12.70
C LYS A 81 -6.40 -10.28 12.38
N VAL A 82 -7.29 -9.56 11.73
CA VAL A 82 -8.60 -10.05 11.29
C VAL A 82 -8.80 -9.80 9.80
N TYR A 83 -9.70 -10.54 9.16
CA TYR A 83 -10.22 -10.15 7.85
C TYR A 83 -11.20 -8.99 8.04
N PRO A 84 -10.85 -7.76 7.57
CA PRO A 84 -11.71 -6.61 7.76
C PRO A 84 -13.06 -6.79 7.05
N LYS A 85 -14.09 -6.18 7.59
CA LYS A 85 -15.43 -6.17 7.00
C LYS A 85 -15.82 -4.77 6.58
N MET A 86 -16.61 -4.70 5.53
CA MET A 86 -17.36 -3.51 5.13
C MET A 86 -18.81 -3.72 5.51
N VAL A 87 -19.47 -2.65 5.95
CA VAL A 87 -20.91 -2.62 6.19
C VAL A 87 -21.51 -1.62 5.22
N ASP A 88 -22.48 -2.03 4.41
CA ASP A 88 -23.18 -1.13 3.50
C ASP A 88 -24.26 -0.30 4.21
N ASN A 89 -24.93 0.57 3.47
CA ASN A 89 -25.97 1.46 4.03
C ASN A 89 -27.22 0.71 4.55
N GLU A 90 -27.36 -0.56 4.18
CA GLU A 90 -28.45 -1.44 4.62
C GLU A 90 -28.06 -2.30 5.83
N GLY A 91 -26.80 -2.13 6.33
CA GLY A 91 -26.25 -2.90 7.45
C GLY A 91 -25.74 -4.29 7.07
N LYS A 92 -25.62 -4.61 5.78
CA LYS A 92 -25.11 -5.90 5.31
C LYS A 92 -23.59 -5.92 5.34
N GLU A 93 -23.03 -6.93 5.99
CA GLU A 93 -21.59 -7.15 6.03
C GLU A 93 -21.08 -7.87 4.78
N SER A 94 -19.92 -7.43 4.32
CA SER A 94 -19.16 -8.09 3.26
C SER A 94 -17.67 -8.10 3.58
N ASP A 95 -16.90 -9.00 2.94
CA ASP A 95 -15.44 -9.01 3.06
C ASP A 95 -14.88 -7.71 2.45
N PHE A 96 -14.01 -7.02 3.19
CA PHE A 96 -13.17 -5.97 2.61
C PHE A 96 -12.14 -6.61 1.68
N LEU A 97 -12.00 -6.09 0.48
CA LEU A 97 -11.06 -6.60 -0.50
C LEU A 97 -9.96 -5.54 -0.73
N GLU A 98 -8.72 -5.92 -0.46
CA GLU A 98 -7.56 -5.12 -0.86
C GLU A 98 -7.31 -5.30 -2.36
N GLY A 99 -7.02 -4.19 -3.04
CA GLY A 99 -6.46 -4.14 -4.39
C GLY A 99 -5.11 -3.43 -4.36
N CYS A 100 -4.34 -3.54 -5.43
CA CYS A 100 -3.05 -2.89 -5.56
C CYS A 100 -2.84 -2.39 -6.98
N LEU A 101 -2.33 -1.17 -7.16
CA LEU A 101 -2.05 -0.60 -8.47
C LEU A 101 -1.05 -1.42 -9.31
N SER A 102 -0.16 -2.17 -8.64
CA SER A 102 0.76 -3.10 -9.30
C SER A 102 0.11 -4.43 -9.73
N PHE A 103 -1.16 -4.66 -9.42
CA PHE A 103 -1.94 -5.87 -9.74
C PHE A 103 -3.31 -5.48 -10.31
N PRO A 104 -3.38 -5.04 -11.56
CA PRO A 104 -4.65 -4.65 -12.16
C PRO A 104 -5.70 -5.76 -12.04
N ASP A 105 -6.93 -5.38 -11.74
CA ASP A 105 -8.10 -6.25 -11.65
C ASP A 105 -8.02 -7.36 -10.57
N LEU A 106 -6.97 -7.39 -9.75
CA LEU A 106 -6.81 -8.37 -8.68
C LEU A 106 -7.18 -7.77 -7.32
N PHE A 107 -8.05 -8.48 -6.60
CA PHE A 107 -8.53 -8.08 -5.28
C PHE A 107 -8.58 -9.30 -4.35
N GLY A 108 -8.29 -9.11 -3.08
CA GLY A 108 -8.32 -10.24 -2.15
C GLY A 108 -8.56 -9.87 -0.69
N THR A 109 -8.91 -10.88 0.10
CA THR A 109 -9.07 -10.73 1.54
C THR A 109 -7.72 -10.89 2.23
N VAL A 110 -7.30 -9.89 3.00
CA VAL A 110 -6.04 -9.88 3.73
C VAL A 110 -6.32 -9.65 5.21
N LYS A 111 -5.64 -10.39 6.09
CA LYS A 111 -5.71 -10.11 7.52
C LYS A 111 -4.88 -8.90 7.88
N ARG A 112 -5.49 -7.95 8.59
CA ARG A 112 -4.84 -6.73 9.04
C ARG A 112 -5.13 -6.44 10.51
N TYR A 113 -4.22 -5.69 11.16
CA TYR A 113 -4.54 -5.03 12.41
C TYR A 113 -5.45 -3.83 12.13
N LEU A 114 -6.57 -3.73 12.85
CA LEU A 114 -7.50 -2.62 12.68
C LEU A 114 -7.10 -1.35 13.45
N LYS A 115 -6.09 -1.44 14.30
CA LYS A 115 -5.52 -0.30 15.02
C LYS A 115 -4.01 -0.47 15.13
N ILE A 116 -3.28 0.57 14.70
CA ILE A 116 -1.82 0.63 14.73
C ILE A 116 -1.35 1.99 15.23
N GLU A 117 -0.12 2.03 15.73
CA GLU A 117 0.62 3.26 15.96
C GLU A 117 1.84 3.29 15.05
N ALA A 118 2.03 4.40 14.37
CA ALA A 118 3.13 4.56 13.42
C ALA A 118 3.80 5.91 13.54
N GLU A 119 5.08 5.93 13.18
CA GLU A 119 5.91 7.15 13.03
C GLU A 119 6.33 7.29 11.58
N TRP A 120 6.53 8.51 11.13
CA TRP A 120 7.12 8.85 9.85
C TRP A 120 7.73 10.24 9.89
N GLU A 121 8.36 10.64 8.80
CA GLU A 121 8.88 11.99 8.60
C GLU A 121 8.13 12.67 7.44
N GLU A 122 7.97 13.98 7.55
CA GLU A 122 7.42 14.85 6.51
C GLU A 122 8.44 15.91 6.13
N VAL A 123 8.45 16.35 4.87
CA VAL A 123 9.28 17.47 4.44
C VAL A 123 8.61 18.78 4.80
N LYS A 124 9.23 19.56 5.66
CA LYS A 124 8.82 20.92 6.00
C LYS A 124 10.01 21.87 5.94
N ASN A 125 9.91 22.92 5.15
CA ASN A 125 10.99 23.90 4.94
C ASN A 125 12.34 23.24 4.53
N GLY A 126 12.28 22.17 3.70
CA GLY A 126 13.45 21.45 3.22
C GLY A 126 14.12 20.52 4.24
N LYS A 127 13.52 20.33 5.41
CA LYS A 127 13.99 19.42 6.47
C LYS A 127 12.97 18.33 6.73
N LEU A 128 13.43 17.20 7.30
CA LEU A 128 12.59 16.12 7.78
C LEU A 128 12.12 16.43 9.20
N GLU A 129 10.81 16.45 9.41
CA GLU A 129 10.17 16.59 10.72
C GLU A 129 9.39 15.31 11.05
N SER A 130 9.62 14.77 12.23
CA SER A 130 8.93 13.55 12.71
C SER A 130 7.47 13.82 13.01
N ARG A 131 6.66 12.81 12.72
CA ARG A 131 5.23 12.70 13.04
C ARG A 131 4.94 11.33 13.63
N ASN A 132 3.92 11.26 14.45
CA ASN A 132 3.35 9.99 14.90
C ASN A 132 1.82 10.08 14.90
N LYS A 133 1.17 8.93 14.79
CA LYS A 133 -0.29 8.85 14.86
C LYS A 133 -0.72 7.42 15.18
N THR A 134 -1.78 7.32 15.99
CA THR A 134 -2.59 6.10 16.07
C THR A 134 -3.63 6.13 14.96
N MET A 135 -3.66 5.11 14.11
CA MET A 135 -4.59 4.97 12.98
C MET A 135 -5.54 3.81 13.25
N MET A 136 -6.75 3.91 12.71
CA MET A 136 -7.80 2.89 12.88
C MET A 136 -8.53 2.60 11.57
N GLY A 137 -9.12 1.40 11.48
CA GLY A 137 -9.95 0.99 10.35
C GLY A 137 -9.23 1.07 9.02
N PHE A 138 -9.87 1.68 8.01
CA PHE A 138 -9.32 1.78 6.65
C PHE A 138 -7.95 2.46 6.60
N GLU A 139 -7.73 3.53 7.39
CA GLU A 139 -6.43 4.22 7.42
C GLU A 139 -5.31 3.27 7.91
N ALA A 140 -5.58 2.45 8.93
CA ALA A 140 -4.62 1.46 9.42
C ALA A 140 -4.34 0.36 8.39
N ILE A 141 -5.37 -0.11 7.68
CA ILE A 141 -5.24 -1.12 6.62
C ILE A 141 -4.39 -0.59 5.47
N LEU A 142 -4.72 0.61 4.97
CA LEU A 142 -4.01 1.25 3.86
C LEU A 142 -2.54 1.50 4.21
N TRP A 143 -2.28 2.02 5.42
CA TRP A 143 -0.91 2.25 5.89
C TRP A 143 -0.09 0.96 5.91
N GLN A 144 -0.65 -0.15 6.39
CA GLN A 144 0.03 -1.46 6.41
C GLN A 144 0.30 -1.97 4.99
N HIS A 145 -0.63 -1.78 4.07
CA HIS A 145 -0.45 -2.16 2.66
C HIS A 145 0.74 -1.43 2.02
N GLU A 146 0.83 -0.11 2.19
CA GLU A 146 1.93 0.68 1.63
C GLU A 146 3.27 0.40 2.35
N TYR A 147 3.23 0.15 3.65
CA TYR A 147 4.41 -0.23 4.42
C TYR A 147 4.97 -1.59 4.00
N ASP A 148 4.12 -2.56 3.70
CA ASP A 148 4.52 -3.87 3.17
C ASP A 148 5.34 -3.72 1.88
N HIS A 149 4.95 -2.83 0.97
CA HIS A 149 5.72 -2.55 -0.24
C HIS A 149 7.15 -2.11 0.04
N LEU A 150 7.39 -1.37 1.13
CA LEU A 150 8.74 -0.96 1.54
C LEU A 150 9.57 -2.13 2.11
N LEU A 151 8.91 -3.20 2.51
CA LEU A 151 9.54 -4.43 2.99
C LEU A 151 9.69 -5.49 1.90
N GLY A 152 9.22 -5.20 0.66
CA GLY A 152 9.16 -6.16 -0.44
C GLY A 152 8.07 -7.21 -0.27
N ILE A 153 7.10 -6.97 0.59
CA ILE A 153 5.93 -7.82 0.85
C ILE A 153 4.77 -7.32 0.00
N LEU A 154 4.03 -8.23 -0.59
CA LEU A 154 2.86 -7.91 -1.42
C LEU A 154 1.60 -8.51 -0.79
N PHE A 155 0.44 -7.90 -1.03
CA PHE A 155 -0.82 -8.37 -0.45
C PHE A 155 -1.13 -9.84 -0.81
N VAL A 156 -0.66 -10.31 -1.94
CA VAL A 156 -0.77 -11.71 -2.39
C VAL A 156 0.01 -12.70 -1.50
N ASP A 157 1.06 -12.24 -0.81
CA ASP A 157 1.83 -13.06 0.13
C ASP A 157 1.00 -13.35 1.38
N HIS A 158 0.34 -12.33 1.92
CA HIS A 158 -0.60 -12.49 3.04
C HIS A 158 -1.77 -13.40 2.66
N ILE A 159 -2.30 -13.28 1.43
CA ILE A 159 -3.37 -14.17 0.96
C ILE A 159 -2.89 -15.63 0.97
N LYS A 160 -1.66 -15.88 0.51
CA LYS A 160 -1.08 -17.22 0.52
C LYS A 160 -0.84 -17.74 1.93
N GLU A 161 -0.28 -16.92 2.80
CA GLU A 161 0.07 -17.29 4.18
C GLU A 161 -1.17 -17.54 5.04
N ASP A 162 -2.15 -16.64 4.97
CA ASP A 162 -3.33 -16.66 5.83
C ASP A 162 -4.52 -17.44 5.25
N GLY A 163 -4.41 -17.97 4.03
CA GLY A 163 -5.50 -18.68 3.35
C GLY A 163 -6.65 -17.78 2.90
N GLY A 164 -6.33 -16.54 2.55
CA GLY A 164 -7.29 -15.56 2.05
C GLY A 164 -7.90 -15.93 0.71
N LYS A 165 -8.92 -15.18 0.30
CA LYS A 165 -9.60 -15.35 -0.99
C LYS A 165 -9.01 -14.36 -1.99
N LEU A 166 -8.79 -14.80 -3.23
CA LEU A 166 -8.32 -13.95 -4.33
C LEU A 166 -9.34 -13.96 -5.47
N TYR A 167 -9.59 -12.80 -6.03
CA TYR A 167 -10.54 -12.58 -7.11
C TYR A 167 -9.90 -11.81 -8.25
N LEU A 168 -10.18 -12.25 -9.48
CA LEU A 168 -10.03 -11.46 -10.68
C LEU A 168 -11.37 -10.76 -10.93
N TRP A 169 -11.35 -9.42 -11.01
CA TRP A 169 -12.57 -8.62 -11.18
C TRP A 169 -12.41 -7.69 -12.37
N LYS A 170 -13.10 -8.02 -13.46
CA LYS A 170 -13.10 -7.26 -14.73
C LYS A 170 -14.49 -6.80 -15.09
N GLY A 171 -14.72 -5.50 -15.11
CA GLY A 171 -16.04 -4.93 -15.32
C GLY A 171 -17.02 -5.45 -14.26
N GLU A 172 -18.08 -6.13 -14.67
CA GLU A 172 -19.09 -6.72 -13.77
C GLU A 172 -18.74 -8.15 -13.33
N GLU A 173 -17.78 -8.80 -13.99
CA GLU A 173 -17.42 -10.19 -13.70
C GLU A 173 -16.39 -10.28 -12.56
N LYS A 174 -16.77 -10.99 -11.49
CA LYS A 174 -15.92 -11.30 -10.34
C LYS A 174 -15.71 -12.81 -10.23
N LYS A 175 -14.51 -13.28 -10.51
CA LYS A 175 -14.14 -14.70 -10.49
C LYS A 175 -13.12 -14.98 -9.40
N LYS A 176 -13.40 -15.98 -8.53
CA LYS A 176 -12.41 -16.49 -7.58
C LYS A 176 -11.32 -17.25 -8.35
N ILE A 177 -10.06 -16.97 -8.05
CA ILE A 177 -8.90 -17.62 -8.67
C ILE A 177 -7.94 -18.16 -7.61
N SER A 178 -7.05 -19.07 -8.03
CA SER A 178 -6.00 -19.61 -7.15
C SER A 178 -4.85 -18.60 -7.02
N ILE A 179 -4.35 -18.42 -5.81
CA ILE A 179 -3.15 -17.62 -5.56
C ILE A 179 -1.92 -18.18 -6.28
N ASP A 180 -1.83 -19.50 -6.42
CA ASP A 180 -0.71 -20.15 -7.11
C ASP A 180 -0.66 -19.80 -8.61
N GLU A 181 -1.81 -19.53 -9.25
CA GLU A 181 -1.84 -19.07 -10.65
C GLU A 181 -1.18 -17.70 -10.83
N VAL A 182 -1.29 -16.83 -9.82
CA VAL A 182 -0.66 -15.50 -9.83
C VAL A 182 0.83 -15.61 -9.54
N LEU A 183 1.21 -16.33 -8.48
CA LEU A 183 2.60 -16.42 -8.04
C LEU A 183 3.50 -17.26 -8.97
N LYS A 184 2.94 -18.12 -9.83
CA LYS A 184 3.70 -18.80 -10.90
C LYS A 184 4.39 -17.84 -11.87
N LYS A 185 3.90 -16.60 -11.99
CA LYS A 185 4.49 -15.58 -12.88
C LYS A 185 5.80 -14.99 -12.33
N GLU A 186 6.13 -15.22 -11.05
CA GLU A 186 7.41 -14.77 -10.45
C GLU A 186 8.60 -15.69 -10.77
N LYS A 187 8.34 -16.90 -11.25
CA LYS A 187 9.38 -17.88 -11.63
C LYS A 187 9.86 -17.66 -13.06
#